data_99c1dbd70e4d3f3cc4436f655da33736
#
_entry.id   99c1dbd70e4d3f3cc4436f655da33736
#
_cell.length_a   1.000
_cell.length_b   1.000
_cell.length_c   1.000
_cell.angle_alpha   90.00
_cell.angle_beta   90.00
_cell.angle_gamma   90.00
#
_symmetry.space_group_name_H-M   'P 1'
#
loop_
_entity.id
_entity.type
_entity.pdbx_description
1 polymer ?
#
loop_
_entity_poly.entity_id
_entity_poly.type
_entity_poly.pdbx_seq_one_letter_code
_entity_poly.pdbx_strand_id
1 'polypeptide(L)'
;QKWGMPPYNWDKIANDGFTYVREKLVYAQNFYDMYRIDHFVGLFRVWVSPVVDNSISGSYIPKEEYLWEHHGRRIIEEMVNASFMLPCAEDLGTVPGCSFHVLYEFGIPGIDFQRYYKSNFQFRPPSDYRINSNAVLSTHDSSFWINWWQFEAGTIDEKLFELMCEKAGITIGHIKYSKQVLFDKKRSVAGRLYWNDSVNSPDELCRILGKHPDELGSLVYSYMESYGEKQKFLNYLGYGGSIEEKGVQIVQKAMESAHKTASIFSIQLLQEYLCLNEELLGKISKPTCR
;
A
#
# COMPACT_ATOMS: atom_id res chain seq x y z
N GLN A 1 -6.93 -11.86 1.99
CA GLN A 1 -8.20 -11.27 2.47
C GLN A 1 -9.36 -11.92 1.71
N LYS A 2 -10.45 -12.18 2.43
CA LYS A 2 -11.71 -12.65 1.82
C LYS A 2 -12.61 -11.42 1.65
N TRP A 3 -12.76 -10.96 0.42
CA TRP A 3 -13.56 -9.76 0.12
C TRP A 3 -15.05 -10.07 -0.07
N GLY A 4 -15.42 -11.36 -0.08
CA GLY A 4 -16.82 -11.78 -0.28
C GLY A 4 -17.34 -11.55 -1.72
N MET A 5 -16.46 -11.26 -2.66
CA MET A 5 -16.80 -11.01 -4.06
C MET A 5 -16.53 -12.25 -4.91
N PRO A 6 -17.42 -12.62 -5.83
CA PRO A 6 -17.16 -13.68 -6.80
C PRO A 6 -16.12 -13.21 -7.84
N PRO A 7 -15.23 -14.10 -8.32
CA PRO A 7 -14.35 -13.78 -9.43
C PRO A 7 -15.14 -13.68 -10.74
N TYR A 8 -14.64 -12.87 -11.67
CA TYR A 8 -15.17 -12.85 -13.04
C TYR A 8 -14.88 -14.18 -13.75
N ASN A 9 -15.85 -14.66 -14.54
CA ASN A 9 -15.64 -15.76 -15.48
C ASN A 9 -15.10 -15.17 -16.80
N TRP A 10 -13.79 -14.97 -16.86
CA TRP A 10 -13.14 -14.33 -18.00
C TRP A 10 -13.29 -15.12 -19.30
N ASP A 11 -13.36 -16.44 -19.24
CA ASP A 11 -13.59 -17.26 -20.46
C ASP A 11 -14.96 -17.02 -21.03
N LYS A 12 -15.99 -16.92 -20.19
CA LYS A 12 -17.34 -16.60 -20.65
C LYS A 12 -17.41 -15.18 -21.20
N ILE A 13 -16.79 -14.20 -20.55
CA ILE A 13 -16.72 -12.80 -20.99
C ILE A 13 -16.00 -12.71 -22.33
N ALA A 14 -14.91 -13.45 -22.51
CA ALA A 14 -14.18 -13.47 -23.77
C ALA A 14 -14.97 -14.13 -24.92
N ASN A 15 -15.76 -15.18 -24.60
CA ASN A 15 -16.59 -15.87 -25.61
C ASN A 15 -17.72 -15.00 -26.15
N ASP A 16 -18.16 -13.97 -25.41
CA ASP A 16 -19.10 -12.97 -25.89
C ASP A 16 -18.43 -11.71 -26.50
N GLY A 17 -17.11 -11.76 -26.74
CA GLY A 17 -16.35 -10.65 -27.31
C GLY A 17 -16.08 -9.51 -26.33
N PHE A 18 -16.03 -9.77 -25.01
CA PHE A 18 -15.85 -8.78 -23.96
C PHE A 18 -16.92 -7.69 -23.94
N THR A 19 -18.12 -7.99 -24.37
CA THR A 19 -19.23 -7.02 -24.53
C THR A 19 -19.41 -6.18 -23.26
N TYR A 20 -19.51 -6.81 -22.09
CA TYR A 20 -19.67 -6.10 -20.81
C TYR A 20 -18.57 -5.07 -20.56
N VAL A 21 -17.31 -5.44 -20.80
CA VAL A 21 -16.15 -4.56 -20.56
C VAL A 21 -16.16 -3.40 -21.55
N ARG A 22 -16.39 -3.68 -22.82
CA ARG A 22 -16.44 -2.70 -23.91
C ARG A 22 -17.54 -1.68 -23.71
N GLU A 23 -18.78 -2.12 -23.49
CA GLU A 23 -19.93 -1.22 -23.28
C GLU A 23 -19.72 -0.30 -22.08
N LYS A 24 -19.19 -0.84 -20.98
CA LYS A 24 -18.86 -0.04 -19.78
C LYS A 24 -17.87 1.07 -20.08
N LEU A 25 -16.78 0.78 -20.80
CA LEU A 25 -15.75 1.76 -21.14
C LEU A 25 -16.20 2.75 -22.21
N VAL A 26 -16.91 2.30 -23.24
CA VAL A 26 -17.53 3.16 -24.25
C VAL A 26 -18.53 4.13 -23.63
N TYR A 27 -19.29 3.70 -22.64
CA TYR A 27 -20.18 4.60 -21.91
C TYR A 27 -19.40 5.61 -21.06
N ALA A 28 -18.40 5.15 -20.32
CA ALA A 28 -17.62 5.99 -19.40
C ALA A 28 -16.82 7.10 -20.11
N GLN A 29 -16.34 6.86 -21.33
CA GLN A 29 -15.56 7.86 -22.10
C GLN A 29 -16.36 9.13 -22.44
N ASN A 30 -17.70 9.11 -22.32
CA ASN A 30 -18.51 10.32 -22.48
C ASN A 30 -18.35 11.31 -21.31
N PHE A 31 -17.74 10.90 -20.20
CA PHE A 31 -17.64 11.67 -18.96
C PHE A 31 -16.20 11.83 -18.46
N TYR A 32 -15.30 10.94 -18.88
CA TYR A 32 -13.94 10.84 -18.30
C TYR A 32 -12.89 10.70 -19.40
N ASP A 33 -11.70 11.25 -19.14
CA ASP A 33 -10.52 11.14 -20.00
C ASP A 33 -9.55 10.04 -19.49
N MET A 34 -9.74 9.60 -18.23
CA MET A 34 -8.91 8.58 -17.58
C MET A 34 -9.80 7.68 -16.72
N TYR A 35 -9.41 6.41 -16.60
CA TYR A 35 -10.04 5.48 -15.65
C TYR A 35 -9.01 4.68 -14.87
N ARG A 36 -9.32 4.41 -13.60
CA ARG A 36 -8.51 3.54 -12.74
C ARG A 36 -8.95 2.09 -12.91
N ILE A 37 -7.99 1.21 -13.16
CA ILE A 37 -8.17 -0.23 -13.07
C ILE A 37 -7.87 -0.65 -11.63
N ASP A 38 -8.93 -0.90 -10.87
CA ASP A 38 -8.84 -1.37 -9.50
C ASP A 38 -8.31 -2.79 -9.44
N HIS A 39 -7.46 -3.08 -8.44
CA HIS A 39 -6.83 -4.38 -8.27
C HIS A 39 -6.25 -4.94 -9.58
N PHE A 40 -5.46 -4.13 -10.28
CA PHE A 40 -4.90 -4.47 -11.59
C PHE A 40 -4.24 -5.86 -11.63
N VAL A 41 -3.55 -6.23 -10.56
CA VAL A 41 -2.91 -7.55 -10.43
C VAL A 41 -3.92 -8.71 -10.48
N GLY A 42 -5.19 -8.46 -10.15
CA GLY A 42 -6.28 -9.43 -10.24
C GLY A 42 -6.67 -9.80 -11.67
N LEU A 43 -6.29 -8.99 -12.67
CA LEU A 43 -6.46 -9.32 -14.09
C LEU A 43 -5.51 -10.45 -14.54
N PHE A 44 -4.38 -10.60 -13.87
CA PHE A 44 -3.40 -11.65 -14.13
C PHE A 44 -3.70 -12.93 -13.35
N ARG A 45 -4.04 -12.77 -12.07
CA ARG A 45 -4.39 -13.86 -11.16
C ARG A 45 -5.23 -13.35 -9.99
N VAL A 46 -6.21 -14.11 -9.60
CA VAL A 46 -6.99 -13.84 -8.39
C VAL A 46 -7.01 -15.07 -7.48
N TRP A 47 -6.80 -14.87 -6.19
CA TRP A 47 -6.91 -15.94 -5.21
C TRP A 47 -8.38 -16.17 -4.89
N VAL A 48 -8.84 -17.41 -5.08
CA VAL A 48 -10.22 -17.82 -4.80
C VAL A 48 -10.26 -18.94 -3.76
N SER A 49 -11.26 -18.89 -2.89
CA SER A 49 -11.54 -19.93 -1.91
C SER A 49 -13.01 -20.34 -1.97
N PRO A 50 -13.35 -21.62 -1.70
CA PRO A 50 -14.73 -22.07 -1.65
C PRO A 50 -15.56 -21.28 -0.62
N VAL A 51 -16.83 -21.01 -0.93
CA VAL A 51 -17.74 -20.27 -0.04
C VAL A 51 -18.11 -21.09 1.21
N VAL A 52 -18.16 -22.41 1.06
CA VAL A 52 -18.71 -23.36 2.05
C VAL A 52 -17.74 -23.73 3.15
N ASP A 53 -16.46 -23.43 2.97
CA ASP A 53 -15.40 -23.87 3.88
C ASP A 53 -14.76 -22.66 4.57
N ASN A 54 -14.76 -22.67 5.92
CA ASN A 54 -13.95 -21.74 6.71
C ASN A 54 -12.43 -22.04 6.60
N SER A 55 -12.05 -23.00 5.78
CA SER A 55 -10.66 -23.33 5.54
C SER A 55 -9.93 -22.21 4.81
N ILE A 56 -8.62 -22.11 5.07
CA ILE A 56 -7.68 -21.24 4.36
C ILE A 56 -7.37 -21.82 2.96
N SER A 57 -8.03 -22.91 2.56
CA SER A 57 -7.83 -23.55 1.27
C SER A 57 -8.32 -22.67 0.14
N GLY A 58 -7.50 -22.53 -0.89
CA GLY A 58 -7.79 -21.76 -2.08
C GLY A 58 -6.72 -21.97 -3.13
N SER A 59 -6.93 -21.40 -4.30
CA SER A 59 -5.95 -21.40 -5.38
C SER A 59 -6.06 -20.13 -6.21
N TYR A 60 -5.02 -19.83 -6.96
CA TYR A 60 -5.11 -18.79 -7.99
C TYR A 60 -5.94 -19.26 -9.19
N ILE A 61 -6.58 -18.30 -9.85
CA ILE A 61 -7.21 -18.45 -11.16
C ILE A 61 -6.57 -17.37 -12.06
N PRO A 62 -5.89 -17.75 -13.17
CA PRO A 62 -5.47 -19.11 -13.54
C PRO A 62 -4.55 -19.75 -12.49
N LYS A 63 -4.58 -21.09 -12.40
CA LYS A 63 -3.79 -21.83 -11.40
C LYS A 63 -2.31 -21.80 -11.75
N GLU A 64 -1.98 -21.97 -13.00
CA GLU A 64 -0.63 -22.09 -13.53
C GLU A 64 -0.05 -20.72 -13.80
N GLU A 65 1.12 -20.43 -13.21
CA GLU A 65 1.78 -19.12 -13.30
C GLU A 65 2.13 -18.70 -14.72
N TYR A 66 2.52 -19.67 -15.58
CA TYR A 66 2.86 -19.39 -16.98
C TYR A 66 1.67 -18.86 -17.82
N LEU A 67 0.43 -19.00 -17.34
CA LEU A 67 -0.77 -18.47 -17.98
C LEU A 67 -1.07 -17.01 -17.59
N TRP A 68 -0.52 -16.51 -16.48
CA TRP A 68 -0.91 -15.22 -15.93
C TRP A 68 -0.69 -14.07 -16.89
N GLU A 69 0.47 -14.01 -17.54
CA GLU A 69 0.76 -12.93 -18.48
C GLU A 69 -0.21 -12.93 -19.66
N HIS A 70 -0.38 -14.08 -20.31
CA HIS A 70 -1.30 -14.19 -21.45
C HIS A 70 -2.73 -13.85 -21.06
N HIS A 71 -3.17 -14.32 -19.89
CA HIS A 71 -4.50 -14.05 -19.36
C HIS A 71 -4.73 -12.55 -19.12
N GLY A 72 -3.83 -11.90 -18.40
CA GLY A 72 -3.93 -10.47 -18.09
C GLY A 72 -3.80 -9.60 -19.33
N ARG A 73 -2.83 -9.90 -20.20
CA ARG A 73 -2.59 -9.19 -21.46
C ARG A 73 -3.84 -9.13 -22.33
N ARG A 74 -4.51 -10.25 -22.54
CA ARG A 74 -5.73 -10.33 -23.36
C ARG A 74 -6.85 -9.42 -22.85
N ILE A 75 -7.04 -9.39 -21.51
CA ILE A 75 -8.07 -8.53 -20.89
C ILE A 75 -7.69 -7.06 -21.02
N ILE A 76 -6.44 -6.72 -20.77
CA ILE A 76 -5.94 -5.36 -20.82
C ILE A 76 -5.97 -4.81 -22.25
N GLU A 77 -5.60 -5.60 -23.24
CA GLU A 77 -5.68 -5.24 -24.65
C GLU A 77 -7.11 -4.86 -25.03
N GLU A 78 -8.10 -5.64 -24.62
CA GLU A 78 -9.51 -5.31 -24.84
C GLU A 78 -9.94 -4.02 -24.12
N MET A 79 -9.46 -3.81 -22.89
CA MET A 79 -9.78 -2.59 -22.15
C MET A 79 -9.17 -1.35 -22.80
N VAL A 80 -7.92 -1.43 -23.26
CA VAL A 80 -7.22 -0.32 -23.92
C VAL A 80 -7.88 0.01 -25.27
N ASN A 81 -8.26 -1.00 -26.03
CA ASN A 81 -8.88 -0.82 -27.35
C ASN A 81 -10.35 -0.39 -27.28
N ALA A 82 -11.01 -0.53 -26.14
CA ALA A 82 -12.45 -0.25 -26.01
C ALA A 82 -12.78 1.25 -25.93
N SER A 83 -11.84 2.12 -25.56
CA SER A 83 -12.11 3.55 -25.38
C SER A 83 -10.87 4.40 -25.60
N PHE A 84 -11.08 5.72 -25.73
CA PHE A 84 -10.01 6.70 -25.83
C PHE A 84 -9.46 7.16 -24.47
N MET A 85 -10.07 6.70 -23.38
CA MET A 85 -9.62 7.05 -22.02
C MET A 85 -8.27 6.41 -21.73
N LEU A 86 -7.40 7.15 -21.03
CA LEU A 86 -6.15 6.60 -20.51
C LEU A 86 -6.42 5.68 -19.30
N PRO A 87 -6.07 4.37 -19.36
CA PRO A 87 -6.09 3.53 -18.17
C PRO A 87 -4.97 3.91 -17.20
N CYS A 88 -5.24 3.82 -15.91
CA CYS A 88 -4.25 3.94 -14.84
C CYS A 88 -4.39 2.72 -13.92
N ALA A 89 -3.32 1.98 -13.71
CA ALA A 89 -3.35 0.73 -12.97
C ALA A 89 -3.09 0.92 -11.48
N GLU A 90 -3.95 0.31 -10.64
CA GLU A 90 -3.58 0.10 -9.25
C GLU A 90 -2.70 -1.16 -9.14
N ASP A 91 -1.41 -0.96 -9.29
CA ASP A 91 -0.39 -2.00 -9.26
C ASP A 91 0.27 -2.14 -7.87
N LEU A 92 -0.54 -2.16 -6.83
CA LEU A 92 -0.10 -2.25 -5.43
C LEU A 92 -0.19 -3.69 -4.89
N GLY A 93 0.51 -3.94 -3.78
CA GLY A 93 0.51 -5.24 -3.10
C GLY A 93 1.53 -6.23 -3.67
N THR A 94 1.18 -7.52 -3.70
CA THR A 94 2.05 -8.58 -4.26
C THR A 94 1.87 -8.66 -5.77
N VAL A 95 2.69 -7.92 -6.49
CA VAL A 95 2.58 -7.75 -7.93
C VAL A 95 3.35 -8.85 -8.66
N PRO A 96 2.70 -9.64 -9.57
CA PRO A 96 3.41 -10.60 -10.41
C PRO A 96 4.38 -9.88 -11.36
N GLY A 97 5.60 -10.39 -11.52
CA GLY A 97 6.61 -9.77 -12.38
C GLY A 97 6.16 -9.55 -13.83
N CYS A 98 5.37 -10.45 -14.37
CA CYS A 98 4.83 -10.36 -15.73
C CYS A 98 3.91 -9.15 -15.95
N SER A 99 3.25 -8.65 -14.90
CA SER A 99 2.34 -7.49 -15.02
C SER A 99 3.08 -6.20 -15.36
N PHE A 100 4.32 -6.03 -14.93
CA PHE A 100 5.12 -4.85 -15.26
C PHE A 100 5.46 -4.77 -16.76
N HIS A 101 5.70 -5.92 -17.40
CA HIS A 101 5.93 -5.97 -18.86
C HIS A 101 4.70 -5.48 -19.62
N VAL A 102 3.52 -5.92 -19.20
CA VAL A 102 2.25 -5.53 -19.83
C VAL A 102 1.95 -4.05 -19.60
N LEU A 103 2.14 -3.54 -18.37
CA LEU A 103 2.02 -2.10 -18.09
C LEU A 103 2.92 -1.26 -18.99
N TYR A 104 4.17 -1.66 -19.12
CA TYR A 104 5.14 -0.95 -19.94
C TYR A 104 4.77 -0.97 -21.43
N GLU A 105 4.38 -2.13 -21.97
CA GLU A 105 4.02 -2.31 -23.36
C GLU A 105 2.82 -1.47 -23.78
N PHE A 106 1.78 -1.43 -22.95
CA PHE A 106 0.57 -0.64 -23.21
C PHE A 106 0.68 0.83 -22.74
N GLY A 107 1.82 1.24 -22.18
CA GLY A 107 2.04 2.59 -21.70
C GLY A 107 1.10 2.98 -20.54
N ILE A 108 0.65 2.01 -19.74
CA ILE A 108 -0.30 2.23 -18.65
C ILE A 108 0.44 2.76 -17.41
N PRO A 109 0.14 3.96 -16.90
CA PRO A 109 0.71 4.47 -15.66
C PRO A 109 0.27 3.62 -14.45
N GLY A 110 1.23 3.28 -13.60
CA GLY A 110 0.98 2.68 -12.30
C GLY A 110 0.77 3.71 -11.20
N ILE A 111 0.69 3.26 -9.95
CA ILE A 111 0.59 4.13 -8.77
C ILE A 111 1.88 4.03 -7.96
N ASP A 112 2.54 5.17 -7.73
CA ASP A 112 3.66 5.29 -6.81
C ASP A 112 3.18 5.96 -5.51
N PHE A 113 3.00 5.13 -4.48
CA PHE A 113 2.44 5.52 -3.20
C PHE A 113 3.55 5.99 -2.26
N GLN A 114 3.63 7.28 -1.95
CA GLN A 114 4.75 7.91 -1.26
C GLN A 114 5.22 7.16 -0.01
N ARG A 115 4.29 6.81 0.90
CA ARG A 115 4.64 6.16 2.16
C ARG A 115 5.19 4.75 2.03
N TYR A 116 4.98 4.08 0.88
CA TYR A 116 5.48 2.74 0.59
C TYR A 116 6.66 2.74 -0.39
N TYR A 117 6.96 3.89 -1.00
CA TYR A 117 8.01 3.99 -2.01
C TYR A 117 9.39 4.10 -1.38
N LYS A 118 9.88 2.96 -0.90
CA LYS A 118 11.15 2.81 -0.18
C LYS A 118 12.10 1.86 -0.88
N SER A 119 13.40 2.05 -0.65
CA SER A 119 14.46 1.13 -1.01
C SER A 119 15.43 1.04 0.18
N ASN A 120 15.83 -0.17 0.55
CA ASN A 120 16.67 -0.38 1.73
C ASN A 120 16.14 0.35 2.99
N PHE A 121 14.81 0.30 3.19
CA PHE A 121 14.10 0.93 4.31
C PHE A 121 14.24 2.45 4.40
N GLN A 122 14.66 3.10 3.33
CA GLN A 122 14.71 4.56 3.18
C GLN A 122 13.73 5.02 2.09
N PHE A 123 13.11 6.18 2.27
CA PHE A 123 12.26 6.77 1.25
C PHE A 123 13.08 7.11 0.01
N ARG A 124 12.58 6.77 -1.17
CA ARG A 124 13.25 7.03 -2.44
C ARG A 124 13.08 8.49 -2.83
N PRO A 125 14.14 9.14 -3.35
CA PRO A 125 14.04 10.53 -3.76
C PRO A 125 12.97 10.72 -4.86
N PRO A 126 12.40 11.92 -5.00
CA PRO A 126 11.38 12.21 -6.02
C PRO A 126 11.82 11.89 -7.45
N SER A 127 13.11 12.00 -7.76
CA SER A 127 13.69 11.65 -9.06
C SER A 127 13.61 10.16 -9.42
N ASP A 128 13.48 9.28 -8.43
CA ASP A 128 13.49 7.83 -8.62
C ASP A 128 12.08 7.25 -8.87
N TYR A 129 11.07 8.10 -8.81
CA TYR A 129 9.71 7.67 -9.13
C TYR A 129 9.61 7.30 -10.61
N ARG A 130 8.76 6.32 -10.91
CA ARG A 130 8.50 5.94 -12.30
C ARG A 130 7.93 7.13 -13.06
N ILE A 131 8.46 7.41 -14.24
CA ILE A 131 7.92 8.47 -15.10
C ILE A 131 6.47 8.16 -15.44
N ASN A 132 6.20 6.95 -15.93
CA ASN A 132 4.86 6.52 -16.26
C ASN A 132 4.11 6.02 -15.01
N SER A 133 3.77 6.94 -14.14
CA SER A 133 3.03 6.67 -12.90
C SER A 133 2.23 7.88 -12.42
N ASN A 134 1.39 7.63 -11.43
CA ASN A 134 0.69 8.62 -10.64
C ASN A 134 1.24 8.60 -9.21
N ALA A 135 1.91 9.67 -8.80
CA ALA A 135 2.39 9.84 -7.42
C ALA A 135 1.23 10.24 -6.50
N VAL A 136 1.01 9.46 -5.44
CA VAL A 136 -0.07 9.68 -4.48
C VAL A 136 0.44 9.73 -3.04
N LEU A 137 -0.18 10.58 -2.22
CA LEU A 137 0.01 10.61 -0.76
C LEU A 137 -0.81 9.55 -0.05
N SER A 138 -2.06 9.38 -0.51
CA SER A 138 -3.02 8.40 0.00
C SER A 138 -4.00 7.99 -1.09
N THR A 139 -4.71 6.90 -0.86
CA THR A 139 -5.83 6.44 -1.67
C THR A 139 -7.08 6.34 -0.81
N HIS A 140 -8.25 6.15 -1.42
CA HIS A 140 -9.52 5.95 -0.69
C HIS A 140 -9.53 4.68 0.19
N ASP A 141 -8.59 3.74 -0.02
CA ASP A 141 -8.43 2.51 0.77
C ASP A 141 -7.41 2.65 1.90
N SER A 142 -6.80 3.81 2.04
CA SER A 142 -5.78 4.08 3.05
C SER A 142 -6.17 5.25 3.96
N SER A 143 -5.51 5.37 5.11
CA SER A 143 -5.59 6.57 5.93
C SER A 143 -5.07 7.78 5.15
N PHE A 144 -5.66 8.96 5.38
CA PHE A 144 -5.11 10.22 4.86
C PHE A 144 -3.67 10.40 5.33
N TRP A 145 -2.88 11.16 4.58
CA TRP A 145 -1.46 11.31 4.87
C TRP A 145 -1.20 11.80 6.29
N ILE A 146 -1.94 12.81 6.76
CA ILE A 146 -1.79 13.34 8.11
C ILE A 146 -2.14 12.31 9.19
N ASN A 147 -3.11 11.42 8.95
CA ASN A 147 -3.46 10.37 9.89
C ASN A 147 -2.38 9.30 9.94
N TRP A 148 -1.83 8.91 8.79
CA TRP A 148 -0.65 8.07 8.72
C TRP A 148 0.51 8.68 9.49
N TRP A 149 0.83 9.95 9.23
CA TRP A 149 1.92 10.66 9.90
C TRP A 149 1.77 10.67 11.42
N GLN A 150 0.57 10.97 11.91
CA GLN A 150 0.34 11.12 13.34
C GLN A 150 0.22 9.78 14.08
N PHE A 151 -0.41 8.77 13.47
CA PHE A 151 -0.86 7.58 14.17
C PHE A 151 -0.25 6.27 13.69
N GLU A 152 0.29 6.23 12.47
CA GLU A 152 0.78 4.99 11.87
C GLU A 152 2.29 5.00 11.59
N ALA A 153 2.83 6.14 11.13
CA ALA A 153 4.26 6.24 10.82
C ALA A 153 5.13 5.98 12.06
N GLY A 154 6.07 5.05 11.91
CA GLY A 154 6.94 4.62 13.01
C GLY A 154 6.32 3.58 13.93
N THR A 155 5.20 2.96 13.53
CA THR A 155 4.47 1.98 14.35
C THR A 155 4.29 0.65 13.63
N ILE A 156 3.93 -0.37 14.40
CA ILE A 156 3.43 -1.64 13.87
C ILE A 156 2.01 -1.88 14.39
N ASP A 157 1.16 -2.56 13.60
CA ASP A 157 -0.15 -3.00 14.06
C ASP A 157 -0.01 -4.05 15.18
N GLU A 158 -0.74 -3.87 16.28
CA GLU A 158 -0.62 -4.71 17.47
C GLU A 158 -0.98 -6.17 17.20
N LYS A 159 -2.08 -6.39 16.46
CA LYS A 159 -2.52 -7.75 16.13
C LYS A 159 -1.55 -8.44 15.17
N LEU A 160 -1.01 -7.67 14.21
CA LEU A 160 0.00 -8.18 13.29
C LEU A 160 1.28 -8.56 14.04
N PHE A 161 1.73 -7.73 14.99
CA PHE A 161 2.89 -8.03 15.85
C PHE A 161 2.67 -9.33 16.62
N GLU A 162 1.53 -9.48 17.28
CA GLU A 162 1.19 -10.68 18.05
C GLU A 162 1.17 -11.92 17.16
N LEU A 163 0.50 -11.83 16.00
CA LEU A 163 0.46 -12.93 15.03
C LEU A 163 1.84 -13.35 14.52
N MET A 164 2.73 -12.39 14.26
CA MET A 164 4.11 -12.68 13.84
C MET A 164 4.90 -13.36 14.95
N CYS A 165 4.74 -12.92 16.19
CA CYS A 165 5.36 -13.53 17.36
C CYS A 165 4.86 -14.98 17.58
N GLU A 166 3.57 -15.20 17.48
CA GLU A 166 2.96 -16.53 17.60
C GLU A 166 3.49 -17.48 16.51
N LYS A 167 3.55 -17.03 15.27
CA LYS A 167 4.15 -17.82 14.15
C LYS A 167 5.61 -18.16 14.37
N ALA A 168 6.36 -17.31 15.07
CA ALA A 168 7.74 -17.58 15.47
C ALA A 168 7.85 -18.46 16.72
N GLY A 169 6.72 -18.97 17.24
CA GLY A 169 6.69 -19.86 18.42
C GLY A 169 6.98 -19.14 19.74
N ILE A 170 6.73 -17.83 19.83
CA ILE A 170 6.88 -17.06 21.05
C ILE A 170 5.63 -17.23 21.91
N THR A 171 5.80 -17.55 23.19
CA THR A 171 4.67 -17.77 24.10
C THR A 171 3.90 -16.47 24.39
N ILE A 172 2.61 -16.57 24.65
CA ILE A 172 1.74 -15.42 24.97
C ILE A 172 2.31 -14.61 26.15
N GLY A 173 2.82 -15.28 27.18
CA GLY A 173 3.45 -14.61 28.34
C GLY A 173 4.67 -13.79 27.96
N HIS A 174 5.51 -14.31 27.05
CA HIS A 174 6.69 -13.61 26.55
C HIS A 174 6.30 -12.48 25.59
N ILE A 175 5.30 -12.64 24.75
CA ILE A 175 4.74 -11.56 23.90
C ILE A 175 4.29 -10.39 24.76
N LYS A 176 3.53 -10.67 25.84
CA LYS A 176 3.05 -9.63 26.75
C LYS A 176 4.18 -8.87 27.46
N TYR A 177 5.22 -9.58 27.87
CA TYR A 177 6.43 -8.98 28.45
C TYR A 177 7.18 -8.13 27.42
N SER A 178 7.44 -8.70 26.24
CA SER A 178 8.20 -8.03 25.17
C SER A 178 7.52 -6.74 24.70
N LYS A 179 6.19 -6.71 24.64
CA LYS A 179 5.44 -5.48 24.31
C LYS A 179 5.75 -4.32 25.26
N GLN A 180 5.97 -4.59 26.56
CA GLN A 180 6.28 -3.56 27.54
C GLN A 180 7.68 -2.97 27.35
N VAL A 181 8.61 -3.74 26.78
CA VAL A 181 9.99 -3.33 26.55
C VAL A 181 10.17 -2.73 25.16
N LEU A 182 9.56 -3.35 24.14
CA LEU A 182 9.73 -2.98 22.73
C LEU A 182 9.03 -1.68 22.36
N PHE A 183 7.95 -1.30 23.07
CA PHE A 183 7.09 -0.21 22.63
C PHE A 183 6.91 0.89 23.68
N ASP A 184 6.89 2.12 23.20
CA ASP A 184 6.55 3.29 24.00
C ASP A 184 5.01 3.36 24.20
N LYS A 185 4.57 3.13 25.42
CA LYS A 185 3.15 3.12 25.79
C LYS A 185 2.46 4.48 25.56
N LYS A 186 3.18 5.59 25.70
CA LYS A 186 2.60 6.94 25.56
C LYS A 186 2.36 7.30 24.08
N ARG A 187 3.24 6.83 23.20
CA ARG A 187 3.14 7.04 21.75
C ARG A 187 2.34 5.97 21.03
N SER A 188 2.01 4.86 21.70
CA SER A 188 1.18 3.78 21.16
C SER A 188 -0.29 4.10 21.32
N VAL A 189 -1.04 4.17 20.23
CA VAL A 189 -2.47 4.57 20.24
C VAL A 189 -3.29 3.76 19.22
N ALA A 190 -4.56 3.56 19.50
CA ALA A 190 -5.52 2.97 18.55
C ALA A 190 -5.09 1.63 17.93
N GLY A 191 -4.47 0.73 18.73
CA GLY A 191 -3.98 -0.56 18.25
C GLY A 191 -2.69 -0.50 17.42
N ARG A 192 -2.01 0.64 17.43
CA ARG A 192 -0.69 0.85 16.82
C ARG A 192 0.36 0.94 17.93
N LEU A 193 1.43 0.15 17.81
CA LEU A 193 2.54 0.08 18.76
C LEU A 193 3.73 0.88 18.21
N TYR A 194 4.12 1.93 18.91
CA TYR A 194 5.28 2.77 18.57
C TYR A 194 6.54 2.21 19.18
N TRP A 195 7.58 1.99 18.38
CA TRP A 195 8.84 1.44 18.84
C TRP A 195 9.51 2.32 19.90
N ASN A 196 10.03 1.68 20.96
CA ASN A 196 10.81 2.37 21.98
C ASN A 196 12.18 2.77 21.39
N ASP A 197 12.61 4.01 21.61
CA ASP A 197 13.85 4.54 21.09
C ASP A 197 15.09 3.77 21.59
N SER A 198 14.97 3.04 22.70
CA SER A 198 16.02 2.16 23.23
C SER A 198 16.23 0.88 22.40
N VAL A 199 15.24 0.48 21.60
CA VAL A 199 15.32 -0.69 20.72
C VAL A 199 15.84 -0.25 19.37
N ASN A 200 17.11 0.09 19.29
CA ASN A 200 17.71 0.80 18.15
C ASN A 200 18.37 -0.09 17.10
N SER A 201 18.25 -1.41 17.23
CA SER A 201 18.79 -2.36 16.26
C SER A 201 17.92 -3.63 16.13
N PRO A 202 17.99 -4.34 14.99
CA PRO A 202 17.37 -5.65 14.84
C PRO A 202 17.90 -6.69 15.86
N ASP A 203 19.17 -6.60 16.22
CA ASP A 203 19.79 -7.51 17.21
C ASP A 203 19.16 -7.34 18.59
N GLU A 204 18.88 -6.09 18.98
CA GLU A 204 18.19 -5.80 20.23
C GLU A 204 16.75 -6.31 20.23
N LEU A 205 16.02 -6.16 19.12
CA LEU A 205 14.70 -6.76 18.93
C LEU A 205 14.76 -8.29 19.11
N CYS A 206 15.71 -8.95 18.43
CA CYS A 206 15.88 -10.40 18.49
C CYS A 206 16.25 -10.86 19.91
N ARG A 207 17.13 -10.12 20.60
CA ARG A 207 17.53 -10.40 21.98
C ARG A 207 16.33 -10.33 22.95
N ILE A 208 15.49 -9.30 22.81
CA ILE A 208 14.29 -9.14 23.66
C ILE A 208 13.27 -10.24 23.39
N LEU A 209 13.12 -10.65 22.14
CA LEU A 209 12.20 -11.73 21.75
C LEU A 209 12.74 -13.13 22.00
N GLY A 210 14.05 -13.26 22.33
CA GLY A 210 14.70 -14.53 22.60
C GLY A 210 14.76 -15.46 21.39
N LYS A 211 14.91 -14.92 20.18
CA LYS A 211 14.88 -15.64 18.93
C LYS A 211 15.99 -15.21 17.98
N HIS A 212 16.45 -16.12 17.12
CA HIS A 212 17.40 -15.80 16.06
C HIS A 212 16.74 -14.97 14.94
N PRO A 213 17.47 -14.07 14.26
CA PRO A 213 16.94 -13.27 13.15
C PRO A 213 16.22 -14.08 12.07
N ASP A 214 16.72 -15.27 11.74
CA ASP A 214 16.10 -16.15 10.72
C ASP A 214 14.72 -16.65 11.13
N GLU A 215 14.45 -16.79 12.43
CA GLU A 215 13.13 -17.17 12.96
C GLU A 215 12.14 -15.99 12.95
N LEU A 216 12.65 -14.75 12.92
CA LEU A 216 11.91 -13.50 13.04
C LEU A 216 11.86 -12.69 11.72
N GLY A 217 12.23 -13.27 10.58
CA GLY A 217 12.44 -12.54 9.34
C GLY A 217 11.35 -11.52 8.99
N SER A 218 10.08 -11.89 9.09
CA SER A 218 8.96 -10.97 8.83
C SER A 218 8.88 -9.83 9.87
N LEU A 219 9.20 -10.12 11.13
CA LEU A 219 9.15 -9.13 12.20
C LEU A 219 10.33 -8.17 12.14
N VAL A 220 11.52 -8.70 11.84
CA VAL A 220 12.73 -7.90 11.58
C VAL A 220 12.48 -6.96 10.40
N TYR A 221 11.89 -7.47 9.32
CA TYR A 221 11.52 -6.64 8.17
C TYR A 221 10.55 -5.52 8.58
N SER A 222 9.48 -5.83 9.32
CA SER A 222 8.51 -4.84 9.79
C SER A 222 9.12 -3.79 10.72
N TYR A 223 10.08 -4.21 11.57
CA TYR A 223 10.86 -3.31 12.39
C TYR A 223 11.69 -2.35 11.54
N MET A 224 12.46 -2.87 10.60
CA MET A 224 13.31 -2.06 9.70
C MET A 224 12.52 -1.06 8.87
N GLU A 225 11.31 -1.43 8.43
CA GLU A 225 10.40 -0.56 7.71
C GLU A 225 9.89 0.61 8.56
N SER A 226 9.53 0.34 9.83
CA SER A 226 8.81 1.29 10.66
C SER A 226 9.66 2.00 11.70
N TYR A 227 10.76 1.40 12.18
CA TYR A 227 11.62 2.06 13.17
C TYR A 227 12.24 3.36 12.64
N GLY A 228 12.01 4.45 13.36
CA GLY A 228 12.50 5.77 12.97
C GLY A 228 11.89 6.33 11.68
N GLU A 229 10.76 5.79 11.21
CA GLU A 229 10.16 6.11 9.91
C GLU A 229 9.87 7.61 9.76
N LYS A 230 9.39 8.28 10.80
CA LYS A 230 9.16 9.73 10.76
C LYS A 230 10.44 10.52 10.51
N GLN A 231 11.55 10.16 11.19
CA GLN A 231 12.83 10.81 10.96
C GLN A 231 13.38 10.53 9.56
N LYS A 232 13.23 9.30 9.06
CA LYS A 232 13.57 8.95 7.68
C LYS A 232 12.78 9.80 6.68
N PHE A 233 11.51 10.05 6.98
CA PHE A 233 10.65 10.89 6.12
C PHE A 233 11.05 12.37 6.15
N LEU A 234 11.36 12.93 7.32
CA LEU A 234 11.88 14.31 7.42
C LEU A 234 13.19 14.48 6.64
N ASN A 235 14.08 13.49 6.73
CA ASN A 235 15.33 13.47 5.96
C ASN A 235 15.05 13.42 4.44
N TYR A 236 14.08 12.60 4.03
CA TYR A 236 13.62 12.54 2.63
C TYR A 236 13.10 13.89 2.13
N LEU A 237 12.34 14.61 2.95
CA LEU A 237 11.83 15.94 2.62
C LEU A 237 12.92 17.03 2.63
N GLY A 238 14.11 16.75 3.19
CA GLY A 238 15.09 17.80 3.51
C GLY A 238 14.54 18.84 4.48
N TYR A 239 13.65 18.42 5.37
CA TYR A 239 12.91 19.30 6.27
C TYR A 239 13.38 19.13 7.72
N GLY A 240 13.85 20.23 8.33
CA GLY A 240 14.35 20.28 9.70
C GLY A 240 13.27 20.37 10.79
N GLY A 241 12.03 19.98 10.48
CA GLY A 241 10.92 19.95 11.44
C GLY A 241 11.05 18.82 12.48
N SER A 242 10.09 18.80 13.40
CA SER A 242 10.01 17.76 14.44
C SER A 242 9.19 16.56 14.00
N ILE A 243 9.56 15.37 14.45
CA ILE A 243 8.73 14.15 14.29
C ILE A 243 7.36 14.26 14.98
N GLU A 244 7.21 15.19 15.91
CA GLU A 244 5.96 15.48 16.63
C GLU A 244 5.11 16.55 15.94
N GLU A 245 5.57 17.11 14.82
CA GLU A 245 4.84 18.14 14.08
C GLU A 245 3.52 17.58 13.53
N LYS A 246 2.44 18.35 13.69
CA LYS A 246 1.07 17.95 13.32
C LYS A 246 0.35 19.04 12.50
N GLY A 247 1.05 20.13 12.18
CA GLY A 247 0.49 21.28 11.53
C GLY A 247 0.43 21.20 10.02
N VAL A 248 -0.10 22.25 9.41
CA VAL A 248 -0.21 22.41 7.96
C VAL A 248 1.14 22.33 7.26
N GLN A 249 2.21 22.81 7.91
CA GLN A 249 3.54 22.87 7.28
C GLN A 249 4.07 21.50 6.86
N ILE A 250 3.93 20.47 7.70
CA ILE A 250 4.41 19.13 7.34
C ILE A 250 3.56 18.50 6.23
N VAL A 251 2.24 18.76 6.21
CA VAL A 251 1.34 18.33 5.11
C VAL A 251 1.76 18.99 3.80
N GLN A 252 2.02 20.30 3.85
CA GLN A 252 2.48 21.05 2.68
C GLN A 252 3.79 20.48 2.13
N LYS A 253 4.77 20.20 2.99
CA LYS A 253 6.06 19.60 2.57
C LYS A 253 5.90 18.24 1.94
N ALA A 254 5.04 17.37 2.49
CA ALA A 254 4.73 16.09 1.90
C ALA A 254 4.08 16.23 0.53
N MET A 255 3.12 17.14 0.39
CA MET A 255 2.44 17.42 -0.88
C MET A 255 3.39 18.00 -1.92
N GLU A 256 4.22 18.99 -1.55
CA GLU A 256 5.25 19.52 -2.43
C GLU A 256 6.19 18.44 -2.95
N SER A 257 6.58 17.48 -2.10
CA SER A 257 7.46 16.38 -2.52
C SER A 257 6.77 15.43 -3.51
N ALA A 258 5.48 15.16 -3.34
CA ALA A 258 4.72 14.34 -4.28
C ALA A 258 4.56 15.03 -5.65
N HIS A 259 4.39 16.36 -5.67
CA HIS A 259 4.31 17.12 -6.92
C HIS A 259 5.67 17.34 -7.61
N LYS A 260 6.78 17.10 -6.92
CA LYS A 260 8.15 17.20 -7.48
C LYS A 260 8.70 15.87 -7.98
N THR A 261 7.91 14.80 -7.93
CA THR A 261 8.33 13.49 -8.42
C THR A 261 8.50 13.48 -9.94
N ALA A 262 9.22 12.48 -10.46
CA ALA A 262 9.35 12.25 -11.89
C ALA A 262 8.05 11.74 -12.54
N SER A 263 7.04 11.38 -11.76
CA SER A 263 5.75 10.86 -12.23
C SER A 263 5.03 11.89 -13.11
N ILE A 264 4.48 11.45 -14.24
CA ILE A 264 3.71 12.32 -15.15
C ILE A 264 2.38 12.80 -14.55
N PHE A 265 1.86 12.09 -13.54
CA PHE A 265 0.67 12.48 -12.80
C PHE A 265 0.97 12.58 -11.30
N SER A 266 0.29 13.54 -10.65
CA SER A 266 0.23 13.67 -9.20
C SER A 266 -1.20 14.02 -8.81
N ILE A 267 -2.01 12.97 -8.62
CA ILE A 267 -3.44 13.08 -8.32
C ILE A 267 -3.65 12.76 -6.85
N GLN A 268 -4.06 13.76 -6.07
CA GLN A 268 -4.25 13.63 -4.64
C GLN A 268 -5.73 13.63 -4.27
N LEU A 269 -6.08 13.00 -3.15
CA LEU A 269 -7.42 13.10 -2.61
C LEU A 269 -7.74 14.55 -2.22
N LEU A 270 -8.99 14.97 -2.39
CA LEU A 270 -9.45 16.31 -1.97
C LEU A 270 -9.12 16.58 -0.50
N GLN A 271 -9.23 15.59 0.36
CA GLN A 271 -8.93 15.69 1.79
C GLN A 271 -7.48 16.07 2.07
N GLU A 272 -6.53 15.69 1.22
CA GLU A 272 -5.13 16.11 1.37
C GLU A 272 -4.96 17.61 1.14
N TYR A 273 -5.66 18.17 0.15
CA TYR A 273 -5.69 19.63 -0.07
C TYR A 273 -6.42 20.38 1.06
N LEU A 274 -7.51 19.81 1.58
CA LEU A 274 -8.23 20.38 2.71
C LEU A 274 -7.38 20.45 3.98
N CYS A 275 -6.44 19.52 4.15
CA CYS A 275 -5.47 19.52 5.25
C CYS A 275 -4.46 20.69 5.18
N LEU A 276 -4.41 21.47 4.10
CA LEU A 276 -3.64 22.71 4.02
C LEU A 276 -4.33 23.91 4.71
N ASN A 277 -5.53 23.72 5.22
CA ASN A 277 -6.24 24.69 6.06
C ASN A 277 -6.26 24.18 7.51
N GLU A 278 -5.81 25.01 8.47
CA GLU A 278 -5.66 24.62 9.88
C GLU A 278 -6.98 24.17 10.54
N GLU A 279 -8.10 24.83 10.22
CA GLU A 279 -9.40 24.48 10.77
C GLU A 279 -9.89 23.10 10.27
N LEU A 280 -9.72 22.85 8.98
CA LEU A 280 -10.11 21.59 8.34
C LEU A 280 -9.17 20.45 8.72
N LEU A 281 -7.88 20.72 8.84
CA LEU A 281 -6.88 19.77 9.33
C LEU A 281 -7.29 19.17 10.68
N GLY A 282 -7.71 20.01 11.63
CA GLY A 282 -8.18 19.57 12.95
C GLY A 282 -9.44 18.71 12.90
N LYS A 283 -10.27 18.83 11.85
CA LYS A 283 -11.46 18.01 11.64
C LYS A 283 -11.15 16.66 10.99
N ILE A 284 -10.15 16.61 10.13
CA ILE A 284 -9.74 15.43 9.34
C ILE A 284 -8.77 14.53 10.12
N SER A 285 -7.87 15.13 10.89
CA SER A 285 -6.83 14.42 11.64
C SER A 285 -7.39 13.66 12.85
N LYS A 286 -7.89 12.44 12.59
CA LYS A 286 -8.45 11.54 13.62
C LYS A 286 -7.99 10.10 13.38
N PRO A 287 -7.74 9.29 14.43
CA PRO A 287 -7.27 7.91 14.29
C PRO A 287 -8.18 7.00 13.47
N THR A 288 -9.44 7.34 13.35
CA THR A 288 -10.49 6.53 12.70
C THR A 288 -10.96 7.09 11.35
N CYS A 289 -10.46 8.24 10.92
CA CYS A 289 -10.82 8.81 9.62
C CYS A 289 -10.09 8.09 8.50
N ARG A 290 -10.84 7.30 7.74
CA ARG A 290 -10.46 6.75 6.45
C ARG A 290 -11.25 7.44 5.36
#